data_67b5cd6e4534a3742246e5d8c05ea157
#
_entry.id   67b5cd6e4534a3742246e5d8c05ea157
#
_cell.length_a   1.000
_cell.length_b   1.000
_cell.length_c   1.000
_cell.angle_alpha   90.00
_cell.angle_beta   90.00
_cell.angle_gamma   90.00
#
_symmetry.space_group_name_H-M   'P 1'
#
loop_
_entity.id
_entity.type
_entity.pdbx_description
1 polymer ?
#
loop_
_entity_poly.entity_id
_entity_poly.type
_entity_poly.pdbx_seq_one_letter_code
_entity_poly.pdbx_strand_id
1 'polypeptide(L)'
;MAYNKKEVLQANTEAIRVVLRLEKERREATEAEKSILRNYQGFGGLKCVLNRTDNPDDIRYWSKSEQNLFEPTQQLKQIIYREAVDA
;
A
#
# COMPACT_ATOMS: atom_id res chain seq x y z
N MET A 1 -13.56 17.00 5.73
CA MET A 1 -12.11 16.84 5.56
C MET A 1 -11.79 16.37 4.15
N ALA A 2 -10.77 16.93 3.56
CA ALA A 2 -10.36 16.51 2.23
C ALA A 2 -9.78 15.09 2.26
N TYR A 3 -10.16 14.27 1.29
CA TYR A 3 -9.61 12.93 1.12
C TYR A 3 -8.17 13.05 0.63
N ASN A 4 -7.22 12.58 1.41
CA ASN A 4 -5.80 12.62 1.05
C ASN A 4 -5.36 11.23 0.56
N LYS A 5 -5.25 11.08 -0.74
CA LYS A 5 -4.92 9.80 -1.38
C LYS A 5 -3.59 9.24 -0.90
N LYS A 6 -2.59 10.11 -0.71
CA LYS A 6 -1.27 9.68 -0.27
C LYS A 6 -1.32 9.09 1.14
N GLU A 7 -2.00 9.76 2.06
CA GLU A 7 -2.15 9.27 3.43
C GLU A 7 -2.93 7.96 3.47
N VAL A 8 -4.01 7.87 2.71
CA VAL A 8 -4.81 6.64 2.63
C VAL A 8 -3.97 5.50 2.08
N LEU A 9 -3.21 5.75 1.02
CA LEU A 9 -2.34 4.73 0.43
C LEU A 9 -1.27 4.26 1.41
N GLN A 10 -0.65 5.20 2.14
CA GLN A 10 0.35 4.85 3.15
C GLN A 10 -0.26 4.05 4.29
N ALA A 11 -1.44 4.45 4.77
CA ALA A 11 -2.13 3.72 5.84
C ALA A 11 -2.51 2.31 5.39
N ASN A 12 -2.98 2.16 4.16
CA ASN A 12 -3.30 0.85 3.60
C ASN A 12 -2.04 -0.01 3.46
N THR A 13 -0.93 0.57 3.04
CA THR A 13 0.35 -0.14 2.91
C THR A 13 0.82 -0.65 4.27
N GLU A 14 0.74 0.18 5.31
CA GLU A 14 1.11 -0.23 6.66
C GLU A 14 0.20 -1.36 7.16
N ALA A 15 -1.09 -1.29 6.90
CA ALA A 15 -2.02 -2.35 7.28
C ALA A 15 -1.65 -3.67 6.60
N ILE A 16 -1.31 -3.63 5.33
CA ILE A 16 -0.90 -4.82 4.59
C ILE A 16 0.39 -5.40 5.17
N ARG A 17 1.36 -4.55 5.52
CA ARG A 17 2.59 -5.02 6.17
C ARG A 17 2.30 -5.75 7.48
N VAL A 18 1.38 -5.20 8.27
CA VAL A 18 1.00 -5.81 9.54
C VAL A 18 0.35 -7.17 9.31
N VAL A 19 -0.59 -7.27 8.37
CA VAL A 19 -1.25 -8.53 8.05
C VAL A 19 -0.23 -9.60 7.63
N LEU A 20 0.69 -9.25 6.74
CA LEU A 20 1.71 -10.18 6.25
C LEU A 20 2.62 -10.63 7.39
N ARG A 21 2.98 -9.72 8.29
CA ARG A 21 3.80 -10.05 9.46
C ARG A 21 3.08 -11.01 10.39
N LEU A 22 1.79 -10.76 10.67
CA LEU A 22 0.99 -11.61 11.53
C LEU A 22 0.84 -13.01 10.96
N GLU A 23 0.62 -13.12 9.65
CA GLU A 23 0.54 -14.42 8.99
C GLU A 23 1.86 -15.17 9.08
N LYS A 24 2.98 -14.49 8.88
CA LYS A 24 4.31 -15.09 8.93
C LYS A 24 4.66 -15.54 10.34
N GLU A 25 4.35 -14.74 11.35
CA GLU A 25 4.67 -15.05 12.75
C GLU A 25 3.59 -15.88 13.43
N ARG A 26 2.43 -16.03 12.81
CA ARG A 26 1.28 -16.80 13.32
C ARG A 26 0.91 -16.40 14.74
N ARG A 27 0.74 -15.09 14.95
CA ARG A 27 0.36 -14.54 16.24
C ARG A 27 -0.76 -13.52 16.10
N GLU A 28 -1.37 -13.17 17.22
CA GLU A 28 -2.40 -12.14 17.24
C GLU A 28 -1.77 -10.75 17.18
N ALA A 29 -2.55 -9.77 16.70
CA ALA A 29 -2.11 -8.40 16.60
C ALA A 29 -1.99 -7.75 17.98
N THR A 30 -0.93 -6.97 18.18
CA THR A 30 -0.80 -6.11 19.35
C THR A 30 -1.80 -4.95 19.24
N GLU A 31 -2.00 -4.20 20.34
CA GLU A 31 -2.89 -3.03 20.31
C GLU A 31 -2.44 -2.00 19.28
N ALA A 32 -1.14 -1.77 19.18
CA ALA A 32 -0.60 -0.85 18.17
C ALA A 32 -0.91 -1.34 16.76
N GLU A 33 -0.76 -2.63 16.51
CA GLU A 33 -1.03 -3.23 15.22
C GLU A 33 -2.53 -3.18 14.88
N LYS A 34 -3.39 -3.41 15.87
CA LYS A 34 -4.84 -3.28 15.67
C LYS A 34 -5.21 -1.86 15.27
N SER A 35 -4.56 -0.87 15.84
CA SER A 35 -4.78 0.53 15.48
C SER A 35 -4.42 0.78 14.01
N ILE A 36 -3.30 0.24 13.56
CA ILE A 36 -2.89 0.33 12.15
C ILE A 36 -3.92 -0.34 11.25
N LEU A 37 -4.40 -1.52 11.62
CA LEU A 37 -5.40 -2.24 10.83
C LEU A 37 -6.72 -1.49 10.73
N ARG A 38 -7.13 -0.77 11.79
CA ARG A 38 -8.35 0.03 11.77
C ARG A 38 -8.28 1.18 10.78
N ASN A 39 -7.08 1.64 10.43
CA ASN A 39 -6.90 2.73 9.48
C ASN A 39 -6.99 2.26 8.02
N TYR A 40 -7.10 0.97 7.77
CA TYR A 40 -7.25 0.44 6.43
C TYR A 40 -8.60 0.87 5.84
N GLN A 41 -8.55 1.50 4.66
CA GLN A 41 -9.74 2.04 4.01
C GLN A 41 -10.03 1.41 2.64
N GLY A 42 -9.21 0.45 2.23
CA GLY A 42 -9.35 -0.17 0.92
C GLY A 42 -8.83 0.71 -0.21
N PHE A 43 -8.99 0.25 -1.43
CA PHE A 43 -8.42 0.89 -2.61
C PHE A 43 -9.47 1.44 -3.57
N GLY A 44 -10.72 1.55 -3.15
CA GLY A 44 -11.81 2.01 -4.01
C GLY A 44 -11.58 3.39 -4.61
N GLY A 45 -10.96 4.30 -3.85
CA GLY A 45 -10.63 5.63 -4.32
C GLY A 45 -9.21 5.77 -4.85
N LEU A 46 -8.48 4.67 -4.98
CA LEU A 46 -7.07 4.67 -5.37
C LEU A 46 -6.85 3.85 -6.64
N LYS A 47 -7.52 4.22 -7.70
CA LYS A 47 -7.41 3.52 -8.99
C LYS A 47 -5.99 3.53 -9.55
N CYS A 48 -5.16 4.48 -9.09
CA CYS A 48 -3.77 4.58 -9.51
C CYS A 48 -2.95 3.34 -9.17
N VAL A 49 -3.36 2.53 -8.18
CA VAL A 49 -2.65 1.30 -7.84
C VAL A 49 -2.71 0.27 -8.97
N LEU A 50 -3.64 0.42 -9.91
CA LEU A 50 -3.73 -0.44 -11.09
C LEU A 50 -2.79 0.01 -12.21
N ASN A 51 -2.21 1.20 -12.09
CA ASN A 51 -1.30 1.73 -13.09
C ASN A 51 0.06 1.02 -13.01
N ARG A 52 0.77 1.06 -14.13
CA ARG A 52 2.05 0.39 -14.25
C ARG A 52 3.13 1.08 -13.40
N THR A 53 3.91 0.31 -12.66
CA THR A 53 5.01 0.80 -11.83
C THR A 53 6.25 -0.10 -11.91
N ASP A 54 6.42 -0.83 -13.01
CA ASP A 54 7.51 -1.80 -13.17
C ASP A 54 8.87 -1.12 -13.26
N ASN A 55 8.91 0.06 -13.88
CA ASN A 55 10.13 0.84 -14.07
C ASN A 55 9.92 2.27 -13.60
N PRO A 56 10.97 2.96 -13.16
CA PRO A 56 10.85 4.38 -12.76
C PRO A 56 10.28 5.27 -13.86
N ASP A 57 10.52 4.91 -15.14
CA ASP A 57 10.02 5.67 -16.27
C ASP A 57 8.51 5.58 -16.44
N ASP A 58 7.86 4.62 -15.82
CA ASP A 58 6.41 4.45 -15.93
C ASP A 58 5.64 5.63 -15.33
N ILE A 59 6.31 6.46 -14.54
CA ILE A 59 5.70 7.66 -13.96
C ILE A 59 5.13 8.59 -15.04
N ARG A 60 5.70 8.58 -16.23
CA ARG A 60 5.23 9.43 -17.35
C ARG A 60 3.83 9.07 -17.82
N TYR A 61 3.36 7.87 -17.53
CA TYR A 61 2.01 7.42 -17.88
C TYR A 61 0.98 7.80 -16.83
N TRP A 62 1.42 8.39 -15.73
CA TRP A 62 0.55 8.79 -14.63
C TRP A 62 0.12 10.25 -14.81
N SER A 63 -1.12 10.57 -14.43
CA SER A 63 -1.58 11.96 -14.45
C SER A 63 -0.77 12.77 -13.44
N LYS A 64 -0.64 14.07 -13.70
CA LYS A 64 0.10 14.97 -12.81
C LYS A 64 -0.39 14.92 -11.37
N SER A 65 -1.69 14.80 -11.19
CA SER A 65 -2.29 14.77 -9.85
C SER A 65 -1.98 13.48 -9.10
N GLU A 66 -1.53 12.43 -9.80
CA GLU A 66 -1.27 11.14 -9.20
C GLU A 66 0.21 10.76 -9.17
N GLN A 67 1.07 11.58 -9.78
CA GLN A 67 2.51 11.27 -9.83
C GLN A 67 3.14 11.19 -8.43
N ASN A 68 2.62 11.92 -7.47
CA ASN A 68 3.10 11.85 -6.09
C ASN A 68 2.74 10.51 -5.41
N LEU A 69 1.86 9.73 -6.03
CA LEU A 69 1.47 8.41 -5.54
C LEU A 69 2.27 7.29 -6.18
N PHE A 70 3.10 7.61 -7.17
CA PHE A 70 3.86 6.60 -7.91
C PHE A 70 4.78 5.80 -7.00
N GLU A 71 5.63 6.48 -6.23
CA GLU A 71 6.59 5.83 -5.34
C GLU A 71 5.89 5.01 -4.24
N PRO A 72 4.88 5.55 -3.53
CA PRO A 72 4.14 4.74 -2.57
C PRO A 72 3.48 3.50 -3.18
N THR A 73 2.92 3.63 -4.39
CA THR A 73 2.32 2.49 -5.10
C THR A 73 3.37 1.46 -5.47
N GLN A 74 4.52 1.91 -5.94
CA GLN A 74 5.63 1.02 -6.28
C GLN A 74 6.09 0.24 -5.04
N GLN A 75 6.22 0.90 -3.91
CA GLN A 75 6.59 0.26 -2.65
C GLN A 75 5.57 -0.78 -2.22
N LEU A 76 4.28 -0.47 -2.33
CA LEU A 76 3.21 -1.42 -2.02
C LEU A 76 3.31 -2.67 -2.87
N LYS A 77 3.49 -2.51 -4.17
CA LYS A 77 3.59 -3.65 -5.09
C LYS A 77 4.82 -4.51 -4.79
N GLN A 78 5.93 -3.88 -4.42
CA GLN A 78 7.14 -4.61 -4.06
C GLN A 78 6.95 -5.45 -2.80
N ILE A 79 6.23 -4.93 -1.83
CA ILE A 79 5.92 -5.67 -0.60
C ILE A 79 5.10 -6.91 -0.90
N ILE A 80 4.05 -6.75 -1.70
CA ILE A 80 3.18 -7.85 -2.10
C ILE A 80 3.97 -8.88 -2.91
N TYR A 81 4.79 -8.42 -3.83
CA TYR A 81 5.61 -9.29 -4.67
C TYR A 81 6.58 -10.14 -3.84
N ARG A 82 7.26 -9.52 -2.88
CA ARG A 82 8.21 -10.23 -2.01
C ARG A 82 7.54 -11.34 -1.24
N GLU A 83 6.36 -11.07 -0.67
CA GLU A 83 5.64 -12.08 0.10
C GLU A 83 5.18 -13.23 -0.80
N ALA A 84 4.78 -12.93 -2.03
CA ALA A 84 4.36 -13.96 -2.98
C ALA A 84 5.53 -14.86 -3.37
N VAL A 85 6.75 -14.30 -3.46
CA VAL A 85 7.95 -15.06 -3.83
C VAL A 85 8.48 -15.87 -2.64
N ASP A 86 8.40 -15.31 -1.43
CA ASP A 86 8.90 -15.95 -0.22
C ASP A 86 7.93 -16.99 0.37
N ALA A 87 6.71 -17.01 -0.13
CA ALA A 87 5.66 -17.90 0.39
C ALA A 87 5.93 -19.39 0.12
#